data_9577469865293675716d211479e16a8d
#
_entry.id   9577469865293675716d211479e16a8d
#
_cell.length_a   1.000
_cell.length_b   1.000
_cell.length_c   1.000
_cell.angle_alpha   90.00
_cell.angle_beta   90.00
_cell.angle_gamma   90.00
#
_symmetry.space_group_name_H-M   'P 1'
#
loop_
_entity.id
_entity.type
_entity.pdbx_description
1 polymer ?
#
loop_
_entity_poly.entity_id
_entity_poly.type
_entity_poly.pdbx_seq_one_letter_code
_entity_poly.pdbx_strand_id
1 'polypeptide(L)'
;MAVLAAIGEERRSNPVLAVAADLAGAHGERLDVLHVVPEGEFETHKAAIEEFSFAQEEQSAATFAEKVAAETLDDTADVSGVGRVGDPVEQTISVLEETDPRYLVIGGQRRSPAGKAVFGSRTQDILLRSPIPVMTVMQDE
;
A
#
# COMPACT_ATOMS: atom_id res chain seq x y z
N MET A 1 -4.55 -11.78 13.20
CA MET A 1 -4.61 -11.28 11.81
C MET A 1 -4.22 -9.81 11.75
N ALA A 2 -4.14 -9.24 10.60
CA ALA A 2 -3.83 -7.82 10.40
C ALA A 2 -4.74 -7.25 9.30
N VAL A 3 -4.79 -5.94 9.23
CA VAL A 3 -5.33 -5.22 8.06
C VAL A 3 -4.14 -4.71 7.27
N LEU A 4 -4.14 -4.92 5.96
CA LEU A 4 -3.07 -4.44 5.08
C LEU A 4 -3.56 -3.23 4.30
N ALA A 5 -2.82 -2.13 4.37
CA ALA A 5 -3.06 -0.95 3.54
C ALA A 5 -1.93 -0.86 2.51
N ALA A 6 -2.26 -0.86 1.22
CA ALA A 6 -1.27 -0.65 0.17
C ALA A 6 -1.30 0.82 -0.22
N ILE A 7 -0.18 1.50 -0.06
CA ILE A 7 -0.07 2.93 -0.35
C ILE A 7 0.88 3.18 -1.53
N GLY A 8 0.63 4.27 -2.23
CA GLY A 8 1.51 4.77 -3.28
C GLY A 8 2.13 6.09 -2.86
N GLU A 9 1.77 7.15 -3.56
CA GLU A 9 2.27 8.49 -3.25
C GLU A 9 1.69 9.01 -1.94
N GLU A 10 2.49 9.75 -1.21
CA GLU A 10 2.19 10.26 0.12
C GLU A 10 0.85 10.98 0.25
N ARG A 11 0.58 11.92 -0.67
CA ARG A 11 -0.64 12.74 -0.59
C ARG A 11 -1.94 11.95 -0.73
N ARG A 12 -1.90 10.84 -1.46
CA ARG A 12 -3.10 10.02 -1.74
C ARG A 12 -3.27 8.89 -0.75
N SER A 13 -2.29 8.73 0.13
CA SER A 13 -2.29 7.63 1.09
C SER A 13 -3.12 7.94 2.34
N ASN A 14 -3.30 9.23 2.68
CA ASN A 14 -3.95 9.62 3.93
C ASN A 14 -5.36 9.05 4.12
N PRO A 15 -6.29 9.14 3.14
CA PRO A 15 -7.62 8.56 3.31
C PRO A 15 -7.58 7.03 3.41
N VAL A 16 -6.69 6.38 2.68
CA VAL A 16 -6.51 4.92 2.74
C VAL A 16 -6.08 4.49 4.13
N LEU A 17 -5.08 5.18 4.68
CA LEU A 17 -4.55 4.89 6.02
C LEU A 17 -5.60 5.14 7.11
N ALA A 18 -6.38 6.20 7.00
CA ALA A 18 -7.43 6.50 7.97
C ALA A 18 -8.48 5.38 8.03
N VAL A 19 -8.94 4.91 6.87
CA VAL A 19 -9.90 3.81 6.79
C VAL A 19 -9.28 2.51 7.29
N ALA A 20 -8.05 2.22 6.90
CA ALA A 20 -7.36 0.99 7.31
C ALA A 20 -7.14 0.95 8.83
N ALA A 21 -6.76 2.07 9.42
CA ALA A 21 -6.58 2.18 10.87
C ALA A 21 -7.90 2.00 11.62
N ASP A 22 -8.99 2.55 11.09
CA ASP A 22 -10.32 2.37 11.65
C ASP A 22 -10.74 0.90 11.64
N LEU A 23 -10.53 0.21 10.53
CA LEU A 23 -10.82 -1.21 10.42
C LEU A 23 -9.96 -2.05 11.38
N ALA A 24 -8.67 -1.77 11.43
CA ALA A 24 -7.77 -2.50 12.33
C ALA A 24 -8.18 -2.30 13.78
N GLY A 25 -8.49 -1.06 14.16
CA GLY A 25 -8.95 -0.74 15.51
C GLY A 25 -10.26 -1.44 15.88
N ALA A 26 -11.21 -1.48 14.95
CA ALA A 26 -12.51 -2.12 15.16
C ALA A 26 -12.37 -3.63 15.39
N HIS A 27 -11.35 -4.26 14.82
CA HIS A 27 -11.09 -5.70 14.98
C HIS A 27 -10.01 -6.01 16.03
N GLY A 28 -9.43 -5.00 16.67
CA GLY A 28 -8.34 -5.20 17.62
C GLY A 28 -7.10 -5.82 17.01
N GLU A 29 -6.80 -5.48 15.77
CA GLU A 29 -5.69 -6.04 15.01
C GLU A 29 -4.67 -4.98 14.63
N ARG A 30 -3.46 -5.43 14.27
CA ARG A 30 -2.42 -4.51 13.80
C ARG A 30 -2.70 -4.06 12.37
N LEU A 31 -2.08 -2.96 12.01
CA LEU A 31 -2.11 -2.41 10.65
C LEU A 31 -0.72 -2.58 10.02
N ASP A 32 -0.67 -3.27 8.89
CA ASP A 32 0.53 -3.36 8.06
C ASP A 32 0.35 -2.41 6.88
N VAL A 33 1.35 -1.57 6.65
CA VAL A 33 1.34 -0.58 5.56
C VAL A 33 2.37 -0.99 4.52
N LEU A 34 1.90 -1.32 3.33
CA LEU A 34 2.74 -1.80 2.23
C LEU A 34 3.05 -0.67 1.25
N HIS A 35 4.33 -0.53 0.93
CA HIS A 35 4.78 0.31 -0.17
C HIS A 35 5.62 -0.54 -1.12
N VAL A 36 5.25 -0.55 -2.41
CA VAL A 36 5.98 -1.27 -3.44
C VAL A 36 6.73 -0.26 -4.32
N VAL A 37 8.04 -0.43 -4.43
CA VAL A 37 8.87 0.38 -5.31
C VAL A 37 8.93 -0.31 -6.67
N PRO A 38 8.52 0.37 -7.76
CA PRO A 38 8.63 -0.22 -9.09
C PRO A 38 10.07 -0.57 -9.44
N GLU A 39 10.25 -1.65 -10.19
CA GLU A 39 11.58 -2.16 -10.55
C GLU A 39 12.45 -1.12 -11.26
N GLY A 40 11.86 -0.30 -12.14
CA GLY A 40 12.57 0.77 -12.83
C GLY A 40 13.13 1.82 -11.87
N GLU A 41 12.38 2.15 -10.82
CA GLU A 41 12.84 3.08 -9.79
C GLU A 41 13.99 2.48 -8.98
N PHE A 42 13.92 1.19 -8.66
CA PHE A 42 15.01 0.47 -8.00
C PHE A 42 16.28 0.51 -8.84
N GLU A 43 16.18 0.27 -10.16
CA GLU A 43 17.32 0.30 -11.06
C GLU A 43 17.98 1.71 -11.09
N THR A 44 17.18 2.76 -11.04
CA THR A 44 17.67 4.13 -10.96
C THR A 44 18.42 4.38 -9.65
N HIS A 45 17.89 3.94 -8.52
CA HIS A 45 18.55 4.07 -7.22
C HIS A 45 19.85 3.28 -7.17
N LYS A 46 19.85 2.07 -7.71
CA LYS A 46 21.03 1.21 -7.76
C LYS A 46 22.15 1.84 -8.61
N ALA A 47 21.81 2.48 -9.71
CA ALA A 47 22.77 3.16 -10.56
C ALA A 47 23.39 4.37 -9.86
N ALA A 48 22.66 5.03 -8.97
CA ALA A 48 23.13 6.21 -8.25
C ALA A 48 23.97 5.85 -7.02
N ILE A 49 23.74 4.68 -6.42
CA ILE A 49 24.42 4.22 -5.19
C ILE A 49 25.02 2.84 -5.45
N GLU A 50 26.35 2.79 -5.57
CA GLU A 50 27.10 1.62 -6.01
C GLU A 50 26.80 0.33 -5.24
N GLU A 51 26.59 0.41 -3.93
CA GLU A 51 26.36 -0.75 -3.08
C GLU A 51 24.89 -0.94 -2.69
N PHE A 52 23.99 -0.27 -3.38
CA PHE A 52 22.56 -0.33 -3.05
C PHE A 52 21.96 -1.69 -3.45
N SER A 53 21.47 -2.43 -2.48
CA SER A 53 20.93 -3.77 -2.70
C SER A 53 19.41 -3.77 -2.72
N PHE A 54 18.85 -4.86 -3.25
CA PHE A 54 17.40 -5.12 -3.23
C PHE A 54 16.82 -5.08 -1.81
N ALA A 55 17.53 -5.70 -0.85
CA ALA A 55 17.12 -5.69 0.55
C ALA A 55 17.10 -4.30 1.15
N GLN A 56 18.05 -3.43 0.78
CA GLN A 56 18.07 -2.05 1.21
C GLN A 56 16.92 -1.24 0.65
N GLU A 57 16.54 -1.49 -0.61
CA GLU A 57 15.36 -0.84 -1.20
C GLU A 57 14.08 -1.26 -0.50
N GLU A 58 13.92 -2.54 -0.20
CA GLU A 58 12.78 -3.03 0.55
C GLU A 58 12.71 -2.41 1.95
N GLN A 59 13.84 -2.30 2.63
CA GLN A 59 13.90 -1.66 3.93
C GLN A 59 13.56 -0.16 3.84
N SER A 60 14.04 0.52 2.81
CA SER A 60 13.71 1.93 2.58
C SER A 60 12.22 2.11 2.29
N ALA A 61 11.63 1.20 1.54
CA ALA A 61 10.20 1.23 1.24
C ALA A 61 9.37 1.02 2.52
N ALA A 62 9.78 0.09 3.38
CA ALA A 62 9.12 -0.15 4.67
C ALA A 62 9.22 1.08 5.57
N THR A 63 10.37 1.71 5.63
CA THR A 63 10.60 2.94 6.41
C THR A 63 9.73 4.08 5.88
N PHE A 64 9.62 4.22 4.55
CA PHE A 64 8.73 5.20 3.94
C PHE A 64 7.27 4.97 4.35
N ALA A 65 6.81 3.72 4.31
CA ALA A 65 5.45 3.38 4.72
C ALA A 65 5.18 3.75 6.18
N GLU A 66 6.13 3.45 7.07
CA GLU A 66 6.02 3.82 8.48
C GLU A 66 6.01 5.33 8.69
N LYS A 67 6.82 6.06 7.93
CA LYS A 67 6.86 7.52 7.98
C LYS A 67 5.53 8.13 7.56
N VAL A 68 4.95 7.67 6.45
CA VAL A 68 3.65 8.16 5.98
C VAL A 68 2.57 7.87 7.01
N ALA A 69 2.58 6.69 7.60
CA ALA A 69 1.63 6.33 8.65
C ALA A 69 1.78 7.25 9.88
N ALA A 70 3.01 7.51 10.30
CA ALA A 70 3.29 8.39 11.45
C ALA A 70 2.83 9.84 11.22
N GLU A 71 2.92 10.31 9.98
CA GLU A 71 2.46 11.65 9.62
C GLU A 71 0.94 11.75 9.52
N THR A 72 0.25 10.64 9.31
CA THR A 72 -1.19 10.58 9.06
C THR A 72 -2.00 10.18 10.29
N LEU A 73 -1.49 9.23 11.07
CA LEU A 73 -2.21 8.61 12.18
C LEU A 73 -1.72 9.14 13.52
N ASP A 74 -2.65 9.30 14.47
CA ASP A 74 -2.32 9.76 15.82
C ASP A 74 -1.63 8.69 16.65
N ASP A 75 -2.00 7.42 16.44
CA ASP A 75 -1.44 6.28 17.17
C ASP A 75 -0.87 5.26 16.17
N THR A 76 0.42 4.98 16.28
CA THR A 76 1.13 4.03 15.42
C THR A 76 1.73 2.85 16.18
N ALA A 77 1.27 2.61 17.43
CA ALA A 77 1.81 1.55 18.26
C ALA A 77 1.72 0.16 17.62
N ASP A 78 0.64 -0.09 16.88
CA ASP A 78 0.39 -1.37 16.21
C ASP A 78 0.50 -1.26 14.69
N VAL A 79 1.35 -0.37 14.20
CA VAL A 79 1.59 -0.14 12.77
C VAL A 79 2.97 -0.63 12.38
N SER A 80 3.03 -1.43 11.33
CA SER A 80 4.30 -1.93 10.77
C SER A 80 4.38 -1.59 9.28
N GLY A 81 5.56 -1.23 8.81
CA GLY A 81 5.81 -1.01 7.41
C GLY A 81 6.29 -2.28 6.72
N VAL A 82 5.82 -2.49 5.49
CA VAL A 82 6.24 -3.59 4.63
C VAL A 82 6.70 -2.99 3.30
N GLY A 83 7.90 -3.32 2.89
CA GLY A 83 8.47 -2.84 1.63
C GLY A 83 8.72 -3.97 0.65
N ARG A 84 8.42 -3.75 -0.61
CA ARG A 84 8.71 -4.69 -1.70
C ARG A 84 9.19 -3.92 -2.92
N VAL A 85 9.87 -4.63 -3.81
CA VAL A 85 10.33 -4.08 -5.08
C VAL A 85 9.80 -4.97 -6.20
N GLY A 86 9.25 -4.36 -7.23
CA GLY A 86 8.75 -5.09 -8.40
C GLY A 86 7.47 -4.48 -8.95
N ASP A 87 6.69 -5.29 -9.64
CA ASP A 87 5.39 -4.85 -10.14
C ASP A 87 4.43 -4.65 -8.95
N PRO A 88 3.80 -3.47 -8.82
CA PRO A 88 2.95 -3.20 -7.66
C PRO A 88 1.80 -4.18 -7.47
N VAL A 89 1.15 -4.62 -8.55
CA VAL A 89 0.05 -5.59 -8.45
C VAL A 89 0.58 -6.95 -8.01
N GLU A 90 1.62 -7.45 -8.68
CA GLU A 90 2.21 -8.76 -8.35
C GLU A 90 2.71 -8.82 -6.92
N GLN A 91 3.41 -7.78 -6.48
CA GLN A 91 3.97 -7.74 -5.13
C GLN A 91 2.86 -7.63 -4.07
N THR A 92 1.82 -6.85 -4.34
CA THR A 92 0.68 -6.77 -3.42
C THR A 92 0.01 -8.12 -3.27
N ILE A 93 -0.29 -8.81 -4.37
CA ILE A 93 -0.91 -10.14 -4.33
C ILE A 93 0.00 -11.13 -3.57
N SER A 94 1.29 -11.07 -3.82
CA SER A 94 2.26 -11.92 -3.13
C SER A 94 2.22 -11.73 -1.60
N VAL A 95 2.19 -10.48 -1.14
CA VAL A 95 2.08 -10.18 0.29
C VAL A 95 0.76 -10.70 0.86
N LEU A 96 -0.35 -10.59 0.13
CA LEU A 96 -1.64 -11.12 0.57
C LEU A 96 -1.58 -12.64 0.75
N GLU A 97 -0.93 -13.34 -0.17
CA GLU A 97 -0.79 -14.80 -0.09
C GLU A 97 0.13 -15.24 1.04
N GLU A 98 1.19 -14.48 1.30
CA GLU A 98 2.16 -14.79 2.37
C GLU A 98 1.63 -14.51 3.77
N THR A 99 0.87 -13.44 3.95
CA THR A 99 0.49 -12.95 5.28
C THR A 99 -0.99 -13.15 5.64
N ASP A 100 -1.82 -13.42 4.66
CA ASP A 100 -3.27 -13.66 4.82
C ASP A 100 -3.94 -12.65 5.77
N PRO A 101 -3.91 -11.35 5.45
CA PRO A 101 -4.55 -10.35 6.30
C PRO A 101 -6.08 -10.47 6.22
N ARG A 102 -6.76 -9.86 7.19
CA ARG A 102 -8.23 -9.87 7.21
C ARG A 102 -8.83 -9.08 6.04
N TYR A 103 -8.28 -7.90 5.77
CA TYR A 103 -8.72 -7.01 4.69
C TYR A 103 -7.52 -6.37 4.03
N LEU A 104 -7.68 -6.07 2.74
CA LEU A 104 -6.79 -5.18 2.01
C LEU A 104 -7.53 -3.86 1.81
N VAL A 105 -6.88 -2.74 2.12
CA VAL A 105 -7.39 -1.39 1.85
C VAL A 105 -6.52 -0.73 0.81
N ILE A 106 -7.13 -0.27 -0.27
CA ILE A 106 -6.42 0.40 -1.37
C ILE A 106 -7.15 1.69 -1.75
N GLY A 107 -6.46 2.56 -2.48
CA GLY A 107 -7.06 3.75 -3.05
C GLY A 107 -7.59 3.51 -4.45
N GLY A 108 -8.65 4.21 -4.80
CA GLY A 108 -9.16 4.27 -6.16
C GLY A 108 -9.41 5.72 -6.53
N GLN A 109 -9.37 6.03 -7.82
CA GLN A 109 -9.58 7.39 -8.31
C GLN A 109 -10.75 7.48 -9.26
N ARG A 110 -11.52 8.54 -9.13
CA ARG A 110 -12.55 8.90 -10.09
C ARG A 110 -11.93 9.81 -11.13
N ARG A 111 -11.85 9.35 -12.38
CA ARG A 111 -11.16 10.08 -13.44
C ARG A 111 -12.05 10.59 -14.56
N SER A 112 -13.34 10.29 -14.53
CA SER A 112 -14.19 10.62 -15.65
C SER A 112 -14.73 12.04 -15.54
N PRO A 113 -14.63 12.87 -16.59
CA PRO A 113 -15.31 14.19 -16.64
C PRO A 113 -16.82 14.06 -16.53
N ALA A 114 -17.38 12.90 -16.84
CA ALA A 114 -18.81 12.61 -16.71
C ALA A 114 -19.21 12.14 -15.30
N GLY A 115 -18.29 12.14 -14.34
CA GLY A 115 -18.56 11.73 -12.96
C GLY A 115 -18.68 10.22 -12.75
N LYS A 116 -18.34 9.41 -13.74
CA LYS A 116 -18.36 7.97 -13.60
C LYS A 116 -17.15 7.50 -12.78
N ALA A 117 -17.35 6.54 -11.90
CA ALA A 117 -16.25 5.90 -11.20
C ALA A 117 -15.45 5.08 -12.22
N VAL A 118 -14.17 5.42 -12.38
CA VAL A 118 -13.25 4.68 -13.24
C VAL A 118 -12.12 4.18 -12.38
N PHE A 119 -11.95 2.87 -12.31
CA PHE A 119 -10.82 2.28 -11.62
C PHE A 119 -9.59 2.30 -12.53
N GLY A 120 -8.44 2.69 -12.00
CA GLY A 120 -7.18 2.51 -12.70
C GLY A 120 -6.90 1.02 -12.91
N SER A 121 -6.05 0.69 -13.87
CA SER A 121 -5.74 -0.70 -14.22
C SER A 121 -5.18 -1.49 -13.03
N ARG A 122 -4.34 -0.87 -12.20
CA ARG A 122 -3.77 -1.52 -11.01
C ARG A 122 -4.84 -1.87 -9.98
N THR A 123 -5.73 -0.92 -9.69
CA THR A 123 -6.84 -1.15 -8.76
C THR A 123 -7.73 -2.28 -9.25
N GLN A 124 -8.09 -2.25 -10.53
CA GLN A 124 -8.92 -3.29 -11.13
C GLN A 124 -8.26 -4.67 -11.06
N ASP A 125 -6.98 -4.77 -11.39
CA ASP A 125 -6.24 -6.03 -11.32
C ASP A 125 -6.20 -6.59 -9.90
N ILE A 126 -5.97 -5.73 -8.91
CA ILE A 126 -5.95 -6.14 -7.51
C ILE A 126 -7.34 -6.65 -7.08
N LEU A 127 -8.40 -5.92 -7.44
CA LEU A 127 -9.78 -6.32 -7.11
C LEU A 127 -10.13 -7.69 -7.69
N LEU A 128 -9.69 -7.96 -8.93
CA LEU A 128 -10.00 -9.22 -9.60
C LEU A 128 -9.15 -10.39 -9.12
N ARG A 129 -7.97 -10.14 -8.57
CA ARG A 129 -7.01 -11.17 -8.20
C ARG A 129 -6.87 -11.41 -6.70
N SER A 130 -7.41 -10.51 -5.87
CA SER A 130 -7.24 -10.62 -4.43
C SER A 130 -7.92 -11.87 -3.87
N PRO A 131 -7.21 -12.67 -3.04
CA PRO A 131 -7.82 -13.83 -2.37
C PRO A 131 -8.62 -13.44 -1.12
N ILE A 132 -8.63 -12.16 -0.74
CA ILE A 132 -9.29 -11.66 0.48
C ILE A 132 -10.19 -10.46 0.13
N PRO A 133 -11.09 -10.06 1.05
CA PRO A 133 -11.90 -8.86 0.83
C PRO A 133 -11.06 -7.59 0.67
N VAL A 134 -11.46 -6.74 -0.25
CA VAL A 134 -10.78 -5.48 -0.56
C VAL A 134 -11.71 -4.31 -0.31
N MET A 135 -11.24 -3.37 0.51
CA MET A 135 -11.90 -2.08 0.71
C MET A 135 -11.22 -1.04 -0.18
N THR A 136 -11.96 -0.48 -1.11
CA THR A 136 -11.43 0.55 -2.00
C THR A 136 -11.92 1.92 -1.54
N VAL A 137 -10.98 2.79 -1.18
CA VAL A 137 -11.28 4.15 -0.75
C VAL A 137 -11.20 5.05 -1.98
N MET A 138 -12.37 5.46 -2.47
CA MET A 138 -12.44 6.29 -3.68
C MET A 138 -12.08 7.73 -3.38
N GLN A 139 -11.25 8.32 -4.23
CA GLN A 139 -10.79 9.69 -4.09
C GLN A 139 -11.09 10.47 -5.37
N ASP A 140 -11.45 11.73 -5.22
CA ASP A 140 -11.58 12.66 -6.34
C ASP A 140 -10.19 13.15 -6.75
N GLU A 141 -10.02 13.46 -8.02
CA GLU A 141 -8.77 14.03 -8.51
C GLU A 141 -8.51 15.43 -7.97
#